data_16364df582f210a6d7607348c1e4a01e
#
_entry.id   16364df582f210a6d7607348c1e4a01e
#
_cell.length_a   1.000
_cell.length_b   1.000
_cell.length_c   1.000
_cell.angle_alpha   90.00
_cell.angle_beta   90.00
_cell.angle_gamma   90.00
#
_symmetry.space_group_name_H-M   'P 1'
#
loop_
_entity.id
_entity.type
_entity.pdbx_description
1 polymer ?
#
loop_
_entity_poly.entity_id
_entity_poly.type
_entity_poly.pdbx_seq_one_letter_code
_entity_poly.pdbx_strand_id
1 'polypeptide(L)'
;MKNLSKKLISVIMALLFALAPLSSVFAFKIPWLTTYPSEKEIAETLGAFIKARDVDSIVDMFSQRIKGELADLDKQVKKLLDEIDCDIKEYSWRGHGDTAERNNGHYLKTTSIIIDIPADGKVYSILATYIQAYTNDESRVGLHHLALDLRTPDGTLIDYFTNIQLPGKATLNYKDTFQCSVTKYSWRDIHSQIGYNKLVITSSDESVAKVDSDGIVTAAGRGSARVTVTYINETTGKELEYLYDVTVTFTRWQWIIWYVFFGFLWY
;
A
#
# COMPACT_ATOMS: atom_id res chain seq x y z
N MET A 1 39.04 -40.51 -5.48
CA MET A 1 38.41 -39.59 -4.51
C MET A 1 37.22 -38.75 -5.07
N LYS A 2 37.12 -38.46 -6.37
CA LYS A 2 36.01 -37.66 -6.96
C LYS A 2 34.63 -38.34 -6.95
N ASN A 3 34.56 -39.68 -6.88
CA ASN A 3 33.27 -40.41 -6.92
C ASN A 3 32.63 -40.62 -5.54
N LEU A 4 33.37 -40.44 -4.46
CA LEU A 4 32.84 -40.60 -3.10
C LEU A 4 31.99 -39.38 -2.72
N SER A 5 32.37 -38.15 -3.15
CA SER A 5 31.64 -36.93 -2.88
C SER A 5 30.27 -36.88 -3.57
N LYS A 6 30.16 -37.38 -4.80
CA LYS A 6 28.88 -37.43 -5.53
C LYS A 6 27.88 -38.43 -4.93
N LYS A 7 28.36 -39.59 -4.43
CA LYS A 7 27.51 -40.56 -3.74
C LYS A 7 27.03 -40.02 -2.38
N LEU A 8 27.91 -39.30 -1.66
CA LEU A 8 27.55 -38.71 -0.38
C LEU A 8 26.49 -37.60 -0.55
N ILE A 9 26.63 -36.73 -1.56
CA ILE A 9 25.67 -35.72 -1.91
C ILE A 9 24.32 -36.31 -2.31
N SER A 10 24.35 -37.42 -3.12
CA SER A 10 23.15 -38.13 -3.53
C SER A 10 22.42 -38.79 -2.36
N VAL A 11 23.13 -39.31 -1.37
CA VAL A 11 22.55 -39.91 -0.16
C VAL A 11 21.96 -38.81 0.76
N ILE A 12 22.66 -37.69 0.90
CA ILE A 12 22.13 -36.54 1.69
C ILE A 12 20.87 -35.97 1.03
N MET A 13 20.85 -35.83 -0.30
CA MET A 13 19.64 -35.39 -1.03
C MET A 13 18.51 -36.41 -0.91
N ALA A 14 18.77 -37.72 -0.98
CA ALA A 14 17.76 -38.76 -0.80
C ALA A 14 17.19 -38.78 0.63
N LEU A 15 18.02 -38.56 1.65
CA LEU A 15 17.60 -38.41 3.04
C LEU A 15 16.74 -37.17 3.28
N LEU A 16 17.07 -36.05 2.63
CA LEU A 16 16.26 -34.82 2.70
C LEU A 16 14.89 -35.03 2.01
N PHE A 17 14.83 -35.80 0.92
CA PHE A 17 13.56 -36.13 0.27
C PHE A 17 12.72 -37.17 1.04
N ALA A 18 13.36 -38.09 1.74
CA ALA A 18 12.66 -39.12 2.55
C ALA A 18 12.05 -38.53 3.85
N LEU A 19 12.54 -37.40 4.32
CA LEU A 19 12.02 -36.68 5.49
C LEU A 19 10.97 -35.62 5.10
N ALA A 20 10.68 -35.47 3.81
CA ALA A 20 9.74 -34.47 3.28
C ALA A 20 8.27 -34.60 3.79
N PRO A 21 7.71 -35.79 4.10
CA PRO A 21 6.35 -35.89 4.57
C PRO A 21 6.15 -35.50 6.05
N LEU A 22 7.22 -35.25 6.81
CA LEU A 22 7.13 -34.82 8.20
C LEU A 22 7.38 -33.31 8.41
N SER A 23 7.59 -32.56 7.34
CA SER A 23 8.04 -31.17 7.40
C SER A 23 6.99 -30.12 7.05
N SER A 24 5.71 -30.37 7.32
CA SER A 24 4.70 -29.31 7.27
C SER A 24 4.84 -28.27 8.41
N VAL A 25 5.84 -28.41 9.28
CA VAL A 25 6.00 -27.53 10.47
C VAL A 25 7.29 -26.69 10.43
N PHE A 26 8.30 -27.06 9.62
CA PHE A 26 9.54 -26.28 9.52
C PHE A 26 10.00 -26.18 8.04
N ALA A 27 9.30 -25.41 7.23
CA ALA A 27 9.90 -24.91 6.01
C ALA A 27 10.96 -23.87 6.41
N PHE A 28 12.19 -24.33 6.66
CA PHE A 28 13.35 -23.44 6.81
C PHE A 28 13.57 -22.78 5.45
N LYS A 29 12.93 -21.63 5.22
CA LYS A 29 13.21 -20.81 4.03
C LYS A 29 14.63 -20.33 4.15
N ILE A 30 15.52 -20.92 3.37
CA ILE A 30 16.91 -20.46 3.25
C ILE A 30 16.84 -19.19 2.40
N PRO A 31 17.11 -17.98 2.93
CA PRO A 31 16.85 -16.72 2.22
C PRO A 31 17.53 -16.60 0.84
N TRP A 32 18.63 -17.31 0.62
CA TRP A 32 19.34 -17.32 -0.68
C TRP A 32 18.86 -18.37 -1.67
N LEU A 33 17.89 -19.21 -1.30
CA LEU A 33 17.26 -20.22 -2.17
C LEU A 33 15.83 -19.86 -2.56
N THR A 34 15.25 -18.80 -1.99
CA THR A 34 13.94 -18.31 -2.39
C THR A 34 14.09 -17.48 -3.66
N THR A 35 13.59 -17.97 -4.77
CA THR A 35 13.38 -17.19 -5.98
C THR A 35 12.17 -16.28 -5.74
N TYR A 36 12.42 -14.99 -5.61
CA TYR A 36 11.36 -14.00 -5.60
C TYR A 36 10.92 -13.72 -7.04
N PRO A 37 9.63 -13.43 -7.29
CA PRO A 37 9.19 -13.06 -8.63
C PRO A 37 9.99 -11.84 -9.11
N SER A 38 10.44 -11.91 -10.35
CA SER A 38 11.13 -10.80 -10.98
C SER A 38 10.16 -9.65 -11.27
N GLU A 39 10.68 -8.44 -11.46
CA GLU A 39 9.93 -7.27 -11.91
C GLU A 39 9.09 -7.60 -13.15
N LYS A 40 9.69 -8.28 -14.13
CA LYS A 40 9.02 -8.73 -15.35
C LYS A 40 7.84 -9.67 -15.07
N GLU A 41 8.03 -10.69 -14.23
CA GLU A 41 6.97 -11.64 -13.88
C GLU A 41 5.81 -10.94 -13.18
N ILE A 42 6.08 -10.00 -12.27
CA ILE A 42 5.06 -9.21 -11.59
C ILE A 42 4.28 -8.37 -12.61
N ALA A 43 4.99 -7.65 -13.50
CA ALA A 43 4.40 -6.76 -14.48
C ALA A 43 3.55 -7.51 -15.52
N GLU A 44 4.06 -8.62 -16.05
CA GLU A 44 3.34 -9.44 -17.03
C GLU A 44 2.11 -10.10 -16.40
N THR A 45 2.21 -10.59 -15.17
CA THR A 45 1.10 -11.23 -14.45
C THR A 45 0.00 -10.19 -14.14
N LEU A 46 0.37 -9.06 -13.53
CA LEU A 46 -0.58 -8.01 -13.20
C LEU A 46 -1.21 -7.41 -14.47
N GLY A 47 -0.41 -7.16 -15.50
CA GLY A 47 -0.90 -6.64 -16.78
C GLY A 47 -1.89 -7.58 -17.47
N ALA A 48 -1.66 -8.88 -17.41
CA ALA A 48 -2.59 -9.88 -17.93
C ALA A 48 -3.93 -9.88 -17.17
N PHE A 49 -3.92 -9.78 -15.84
CA PHE A 49 -5.13 -9.70 -15.03
C PHE A 49 -5.89 -8.38 -15.25
N ILE A 50 -5.19 -7.26 -15.37
CA ILE A 50 -5.80 -5.97 -15.72
C ILE A 50 -6.46 -6.05 -17.09
N LYS A 51 -5.78 -6.61 -18.09
CA LYS A 51 -6.33 -6.80 -19.44
C LYS A 51 -7.58 -7.69 -19.44
N ALA A 52 -7.58 -8.74 -18.64
CA ALA A 52 -8.73 -9.64 -18.47
C ALA A 52 -9.84 -9.03 -17.57
N ARG A 53 -9.60 -7.90 -16.91
CA ARG A 53 -10.45 -7.31 -15.88
C ARG A 53 -10.77 -8.29 -14.74
N ASP A 54 -9.79 -9.13 -14.40
CA ASP A 54 -9.91 -10.19 -13.41
C ASP A 54 -9.63 -9.61 -11.99
N VAL A 55 -10.71 -9.16 -11.35
CA VAL A 55 -10.67 -8.55 -10.02
C VAL A 55 -10.10 -9.53 -8.99
N ASP A 56 -10.56 -10.78 -9.01
CA ASP A 56 -10.20 -11.78 -8.00
C ASP A 56 -8.69 -12.09 -8.05
N SER A 57 -8.15 -12.30 -9.25
CA SER A 57 -6.73 -12.55 -9.43
C SER A 57 -5.87 -11.34 -9.02
N ILE A 58 -6.32 -10.11 -9.28
CA ILE A 58 -5.62 -8.90 -8.81
C ILE A 58 -5.66 -8.81 -7.28
N VAL A 59 -6.82 -9.06 -6.66
CA VAL A 59 -6.98 -9.09 -5.20
C VAL A 59 -6.05 -10.14 -4.60
N ASP A 60 -5.90 -11.29 -5.23
CA ASP A 60 -5.02 -12.36 -4.76
C ASP A 60 -3.53 -11.99 -4.79
N MET A 61 -3.12 -11.09 -5.66
CA MET A 61 -1.75 -10.56 -5.67
C MET A 61 -1.45 -9.66 -4.46
N PHE A 62 -2.46 -9.06 -3.82
CA PHE A 62 -2.24 -8.22 -2.65
C PHE A 62 -1.73 -9.03 -1.45
N SER A 63 -0.88 -8.38 -0.65
CA SER A 63 -0.33 -8.98 0.56
C SER A 63 -1.44 -9.34 1.55
N GLN A 64 -1.20 -10.35 2.39
CA GLN A 64 -2.18 -10.77 3.40
C GLN A 64 -2.55 -9.63 4.35
N ARG A 65 -1.59 -8.75 4.62
CA ARG A 65 -1.83 -7.56 5.44
C ARG A 65 -2.84 -6.62 4.79
N ILE A 66 -2.67 -6.30 3.50
CA ILE A 66 -3.63 -5.45 2.77
C ILE A 66 -5.02 -6.08 2.77
N LYS A 67 -5.11 -7.38 2.45
CA LYS A 67 -6.38 -8.12 2.46
C LYS A 67 -7.06 -8.13 3.85
N GLY A 68 -6.29 -8.15 4.91
CA GLY A 68 -6.82 -8.13 6.29
C GLY A 68 -7.23 -6.74 6.79
N GLU A 69 -6.59 -5.67 6.30
CA GLU A 69 -6.85 -4.29 6.73
C GLU A 69 -7.86 -3.54 5.84
N LEU A 70 -8.06 -3.96 4.57
CA LEU A 70 -9.02 -3.38 3.62
C LEU A 70 -10.17 -4.37 3.35
N ALA A 71 -11.28 -4.19 4.04
CA ALA A 71 -12.44 -5.08 3.94
C ALA A 71 -13.17 -5.00 2.58
N ASP A 72 -12.97 -3.92 1.81
CA ASP A 72 -13.62 -3.64 0.52
C ASP A 72 -12.61 -3.58 -0.64
N LEU A 73 -11.50 -4.31 -0.52
CA LEU A 73 -10.43 -4.33 -1.51
C LEU A 73 -10.93 -4.74 -2.91
N ASP A 74 -11.81 -5.71 -2.99
CA ASP A 74 -12.46 -6.17 -4.22
C ASP A 74 -13.22 -5.04 -4.93
N LYS A 75 -13.96 -4.24 -4.16
CA LYS A 75 -14.70 -3.08 -4.69
C LYS A 75 -13.76 -1.98 -5.17
N GLN A 76 -12.67 -1.76 -4.45
CA GLN A 76 -11.67 -0.76 -4.84
C GLN A 76 -10.94 -1.17 -6.12
N VAL A 77 -10.55 -2.44 -6.25
CA VAL A 77 -9.94 -2.98 -7.48
C VAL A 77 -10.92 -2.92 -8.64
N LYS A 78 -12.20 -3.29 -8.41
CA LYS A 78 -13.23 -3.18 -9.42
C LYS A 78 -13.42 -1.72 -9.88
N LYS A 79 -13.52 -0.78 -8.93
CA LYS A 79 -13.62 0.66 -9.23
C LYS A 79 -12.44 1.12 -10.10
N LEU A 80 -11.21 0.73 -9.75
CA LEU A 80 -10.02 1.07 -10.53
C LEU A 80 -10.13 0.55 -11.97
N LEU A 81 -10.56 -0.68 -12.17
CA LEU A 81 -10.71 -1.26 -13.51
C LEU A 81 -11.86 -0.60 -14.29
N ASP A 82 -12.96 -0.23 -13.62
CA ASP A 82 -14.11 0.44 -14.25
C ASP A 82 -13.77 1.86 -14.72
N GLU A 83 -12.77 2.52 -14.10
CA GLU A 83 -12.27 3.84 -14.54
C GLU A 83 -11.46 3.79 -15.85
N ILE A 84 -11.01 2.60 -16.27
CA ILE A 84 -10.34 2.41 -17.57
C ILE A 84 -11.44 2.28 -18.64
N ASP A 85 -11.82 3.42 -19.22
CA ASP A 85 -12.90 3.54 -20.21
C ASP A 85 -12.42 3.20 -21.63
N CYS A 86 -11.82 2.02 -21.78
CA CYS A 86 -11.45 1.49 -23.09
C CYS A 86 -11.34 -0.03 -23.07
N ASP A 87 -11.42 -0.65 -24.27
CA ASP A 87 -11.04 -2.05 -24.45
C ASP A 87 -9.52 -2.18 -24.43
N ILE A 88 -9.01 -2.97 -23.48
CA ILE A 88 -7.54 -3.14 -23.29
C ILE A 88 -7.00 -4.14 -24.31
N LYS A 89 -6.66 -3.65 -25.50
CA LYS A 89 -6.08 -4.49 -26.57
C LYS A 89 -4.65 -4.88 -26.29
N GLU A 90 -3.86 -3.92 -25.82
CA GLU A 90 -2.45 -4.08 -25.50
C GLU A 90 -2.07 -3.25 -24.28
N TYR A 91 -0.96 -3.58 -23.68
CA TYR A 91 -0.31 -2.80 -22.62
C TYR A 91 1.20 -2.93 -22.75
N SER A 92 1.88 -1.95 -22.25
CA SER A 92 3.33 -2.00 -22.03
C SER A 92 3.63 -1.82 -20.55
N TRP A 93 4.84 -2.16 -20.13
CA TRP A 93 5.25 -1.92 -18.77
C TRP A 93 6.69 -1.41 -18.71
N ARG A 94 7.02 -0.73 -17.63
CA ARG A 94 8.37 -0.24 -17.34
C ARG A 94 8.62 -0.29 -15.84
N GLY A 95 9.88 -0.51 -15.47
CA GLY A 95 10.32 -0.36 -14.08
C GLY A 95 10.22 1.09 -13.64
N HIS A 96 9.82 1.30 -12.38
CA HIS A 96 9.75 2.60 -11.76
C HIS A 96 10.77 2.77 -10.62
N GLY A 97 11.25 1.66 -10.06
CA GLY A 97 12.31 1.63 -9.07
C GLY A 97 12.27 0.38 -8.20
N ASP A 98 13.46 -0.11 -7.91
CA ASP A 98 13.68 -1.19 -6.96
C ASP A 98 14.41 -0.65 -5.74
N THR A 99 14.00 -1.07 -4.57
CA THR A 99 14.71 -0.82 -3.34
C THR A 99 15.01 -2.13 -2.64
N ALA A 100 16.22 -2.24 -2.09
CA ALA A 100 16.59 -3.37 -1.26
C ALA A 100 17.31 -2.82 -0.02
N GLU A 101 16.72 -3.04 1.13
CA GLU A 101 17.25 -2.58 2.41
C GLU A 101 17.65 -3.79 3.25
N ARG A 102 18.83 -3.72 3.84
CA ARG A 102 19.29 -4.70 4.83
C ARG A 102 19.74 -3.97 6.07
N ASN A 103 19.01 -4.17 7.16
CA ASN A 103 19.31 -3.53 8.44
C ASN A 103 19.13 -4.53 9.59
N ASN A 104 20.17 -4.69 10.44
CA ASN A 104 20.16 -5.56 11.63
C ASN A 104 19.66 -6.99 11.36
N GLY A 105 20.05 -7.59 10.23
CA GLY A 105 19.63 -8.94 9.84
C GLY A 105 18.26 -9.00 9.15
N HIS A 106 17.58 -7.90 9.01
CA HIS A 106 16.29 -7.79 8.30
C HIS A 106 16.52 -7.40 6.85
N TYR A 107 15.74 -8.01 5.97
CA TYR A 107 15.80 -7.78 4.53
C TYR A 107 14.41 -7.38 4.02
N LEU A 108 14.35 -6.25 3.35
CA LEU A 108 13.18 -5.76 2.63
C LEU A 108 13.57 -5.58 1.16
N LYS A 109 12.82 -6.15 0.25
CA LYS A 109 12.95 -5.91 -1.18
C LYS A 109 11.61 -5.47 -1.75
N THR A 110 11.59 -4.30 -2.35
CA THR A 110 10.39 -3.70 -2.95
C THR A 110 10.67 -3.37 -4.41
N THR A 111 9.71 -3.63 -5.27
CA THR A 111 9.74 -3.25 -6.69
C THR A 111 8.52 -2.40 -7.01
N SER A 112 8.71 -1.37 -7.82
CA SER A 112 7.63 -0.54 -8.36
C SER A 112 7.66 -0.58 -9.88
N ILE A 113 6.50 -0.82 -10.47
CA ILE A 113 6.32 -0.91 -11.93
C ILE A 113 5.21 0.03 -12.36
N ILE A 114 5.26 0.46 -13.61
CA ILE A 114 4.18 1.17 -14.26
C ILE A 114 3.70 0.34 -15.44
N ILE A 115 2.38 0.13 -15.52
CA ILE A 115 1.70 -0.50 -16.65
C ILE A 115 0.97 0.60 -17.39
N ASP A 116 1.33 0.81 -18.66
CA ASP A 116 0.75 1.81 -19.52
C ASP A 116 -0.20 1.15 -20.52
N ILE A 117 -1.45 1.62 -20.55
CA ILE A 117 -2.52 1.15 -21.44
C ILE A 117 -2.88 2.28 -22.39
N PRO A 118 -2.51 2.17 -23.68
CA PRO A 118 -2.84 3.19 -24.67
C PRO A 118 -4.34 3.20 -24.98
N ALA A 119 -4.91 4.40 -25.04
CA ALA A 119 -6.29 4.68 -25.47
C ALA A 119 -6.25 5.92 -26.37
N ASP A 120 -7.31 6.18 -27.11
CA ASP A 120 -7.38 7.26 -28.13
C ASP A 120 -6.82 8.60 -27.66
N GLY A 121 -5.55 8.86 -27.97
CA GLY A 121 -4.83 10.09 -27.59
C GLY A 121 -4.51 10.24 -26.10
N LYS A 122 -4.66 9.18 -25.31
CA LYS A 122 -4.43 9.13 -23.85
C LYS A 122 -3.73 7.84 -23.48
N VAL A 123 -3.20 7.81 -22.25
CA VAL A 123 -2.57 6.63 -21.66
C VAL A 123 -3.09 6.48 -20.22
N TYR A 124 -3.70 5.36 -19.92
CA TYR A 124 -3.95 4.98 -18.52
C TYR A 124 -2.68 4.37 -17.96
N SER A 125 -2.13 4.96 -16.91
CA SER A 125 -0.90 4.50 -16.27
C SER A 125 -1.23 3.95 -14.88
N ILE A 126 -0.90 2.68 -14.65
CA ILE A 126 -1.11 2.02 -13.38
C ILE A 126 0.23 1.84 -12.69
N LEU A 127 0.45 2.57 -11.60
CA LEU A 127 1.58 2.37 -10.71
C LEU A 127 1.27 1.26 -9.72
N ALA A 128 2.11 0.25 -9.68
CA ALA A 128 2.02 -0.85 -8.73
C ALA A 128 3.31 -0.97 -7.91
N THR A 129 3.19 -1.10 -6.60
CA THR A 129 4.32 -1.37 -5.70
C THR A 129 4.14 -2.74 -5.06
N TYR A 130 5.13 -3.61 -5.25
CA TYR A 130 5.13 -4.98 -4.79
C TYR A 130 6.28 -5.23 -3.83
N ILE A 131 6.01 -5.76 -2.64
CA ILE A 131 7.03 -6.23 -1.70
C ILE A 131 7.37 -7.67 -2.05
N GLN A 132 8.57 -7.88 -2.60
CA GLN A 132 9.04 -9.21 -3.00
C GLN A 132 9.51 -10.05 -1.81
N ALA A 133 10.09 -9.39 -0.79
CA ALA A 133 10.58 -10.04 0.42
C ALA A 133 10.53 -9.09 1.61
N TYR A 134 10.12 -9.59 2.75
CA TYR A 134 10.24 -8.90 4.04
C TYR A 134 10.42 -9.90 5.17
N THR A 135 11.65 -10.01 5.70
CA THR A 135 12.01 -11.07 6.65
C THR A 135 11.40 -10.88 8.04
N ASN A 136 10.93 -9.68 8.39
CA ASN A 136 10.29 -9.41 9.67
C ASN A 136 8.80 -9.76 9.70
N ASP A 137 8.16 -9.71 8.53
CA ASP A 137 6.72 -9.87 8.44
C ASP A 137 6.34 -10.34 7.02
N GLU A 138 6.27 -11.65 6.84
CA GLU A 138 5.91 -12.27 5.56
C GLU A 138 4.48 -11.89 5.12
N SER A 139 3.60 -11.48 6.03
CA SER A 139 2.25 -11.04 5.69
C SER A 139 2.24 -9.80 4.78
N ARG A 140 3.37 -9.09 4.71
CA ARG A 140 3.56 -7.93 3.85
C ARG A 140 4.06 -8.26 2.45
N VAL A 141 4.43 -9.50 2.17
CA VAL A 141 4.86 -9.90 0.81
C VAL A 141 3.64 -9.93 -0.11
N GLY A 142 3.76 -9.27 -1.26
CA GLY A 142 2.67 -9.11 -2.23
C GLY A 142 2.50 -7.67 -2.68
N LEU A 143 1.43 -7.42 -3.44
CA LEU A 143 1.05 -6.09 -3.88
C LEU A 143 0.65 -5.23 -2.67
N HIS A 144 1.19 -4.01 -2.61
CA HIS A 144 1.01 -3.09 -1.49
C HIS A 144 0.31 -1.80 -1.87
N HIS A 145 0.48 -1.40 -3.12
CA HIS A 145 -0.06 -0.16 -3.64
C HIS A 145 -0.44 -0.33 -5.09
N LEU A 146 -1.59 0.16 -5.47
CA LEU A 146 -2.07 0.21 -6.84
C LEU A 146 -2.75 1.56 -7.05
N ALA A 147 -2.26 2.33 -8.02
CA ALA A 147 -2.80 3.65 -8.35
C ALA A 147 -2.99 3.78 -9.84
N LEU A 148 -4.06 4.45 -10.25
CA LEU A 148 -4.38 4.71 -11.65
C LEU A 148 -4.36 6.19 -11.92
N ASP A 149 -3.62 6.61 -12.93
CA ASP A 149 -3.66 7.96 -13.49
C ASP A 149 -3.93 7.94 -15.01
N LEU A 150 -4.33 9.08 -15.53
CA LEU A 150 -4.53 9.32 -16.95
C LEU A 150 -3.53 10.35 -17.45
N ARG A 151 -2.84 10.04 -18.52
CA ARG A 151 -1.78 10.88 -19.11
C ARG A 151 -2.02 11.12 -20.60
N THR A 152 -1.39 12.18 -21.09
CA THR A 152 -1.17 12.32 -22.52
C THR A 152 -0.08 11.37 -23.01
N PRO A 153 0.05 11.09 -24.30
CA PRO A 153 1.10 10.22 -24.85
C PRO A 153 2.53 10.71 -24.56
N ASP A 154 2.73 12.01 -24.34
CA ASP A 154 4.01 12.60 -23.93
C ASP A 154 4.28 12.50 -22.41
N GLY A 155 3.35 11.89 -21.67
CA GLY A 155 3.49 11.63 -20.24
C GLY A 155 2.96 12.72 -19.32
N THR A 156 2.37 13.79 -19.85
CA THR A 156 1.75 14.85 -19.03
C THR A 156 0.51 14.31 -18.33
N LEU A 157 0.40 14.53 -17.03
CA LEU A 157 -0.75 14.08 -16.23
C LEU A 157 -2.01 14.86 -16.62
N ILE A 158 -3.09 14.15 -16.93
CA ILE A 158 -4.41 14.70 -17.23
C ILE A 158 -5.33 14.59 -16.01
N ASP A 159 -5.38 13.42 -15.38
CA ASP A 159 -6.26 13.17 -14.23
C ASP A 159 -5.71 12.03 -13.36
N TYR A 160 -6.25 11.92 -12.15
CA TYR A 160 -5.88 10.86 -11.21
C TYR A 160 -7.16 10.19 -10.71
N PHE A 161 -7.25 8.87 -10.77
CA PHE A 161 -8.52 8.19 -10.54
C PHE A 161 -8.62 7.47 -9.20
N THR A 162 -7.69 6.57 -8.92
CA THR A 162 -7.83 5.67 -7.78
C THR A 162 -6.47 5.39 -7.18
N ASN A 163 -6.47 5.21 -5.86
CA ASN A 163 -5.29 4.86 -5.11
C ASN A 163 -5.65 3.83 -4.03
N ILE A 164 -5.22 2.59 -4.23
CA ILE A 164 -5.44 1.49 -3.30
C ILE A 164 -4.20 1.32 -2.44
N GLN A 165 -4.30 1.71 -1.18
CA GLN A 165 -3.24 1.59 -0.18
C GLN A 165 -3.83 1.50 1.22
N LEU A 166 -3.02 1.07 2.17
CA LEU A 166 -3.43 1.14 3.57
C LEU A 166 -3.61 2.59 4.03
N PRO A 167 -4.57 2.83 4.94
CA PRO A 167 -4.67 4.10 5.63
C PRO A 167 -3.36 4.51 6.28
N GLY A 168 -3.03 5.79 6.24
CA GLY A 168 -1.98 6.37 7.05
C GLY A 168 -2.27 6.11 8.54
N LYS A 169 -1.24 5.92 9.37
CA LYS A 169 -1.41 5.71 10.81
C LYS A 169 -0.71 6.82 11.58
N ALA A 170 -1.44 7.44 12.50
CA ALA A 170 -0.90 8.42 13.42
C ALA A 170 -1.24 8.03 14.87
N THR A 171 -0.22 7.97 15.71
CA THR A 171 -0.42 7.81 17.15
C THR A 171 -0.03 9.11 17.84
N LEU A 172 -0.98 9.73 18.50
CA LEU A 172 -0.85 11.02 19.14
C LEU A 172 -1.07 10.89 20.64
N ASN A 173 -0.42 11.74 21.43
CA ASN A 173 -0.86 11.96 22.80
C ASN A 173 -1.94 13.04 22.82
N TYR A 174 -2.76 13.05 23.85
CA TYR A 174 -3.77 14.06 24.04
C TYR A 174 -3.17 15.49 23.94
N LYS A 175 -3.82 16.34 23.18
CA LYS A 175 -3.39 17.70 22.77
C LYS A 175 -2.24 17.77 21.76
N ASP A 176 -1.64 16.66 21.35
CA ASP A 176 -0.73 16.69 20.22
C ASP A 176 -1.49 17.06 18.94
N THR A 177 -0.78 17.64 18.01
CA THR A 177 -1.31 17.97 16.68
C THR A 177 -0.46 17.33 15.60
N PHE A 178 -1.07 16.99 14.48
CA PHE A 178 -0.36 16.66 13.28
C PHE A 178 -1.04 17.25 12.06
N GLN A 179 -0.25 17.66 11.08
CA GLN A 179 -0.76 18.07 9.79
C GLN A 179 -1.06 16.83 8.95
N CYS A 180 -2.27 16.69 8.44
CA CYS A 180 -2.54 15.72 7.38
C CYS A 180 -1.69 16.09 6.17
N SER A 181 -0.46 15.58 6.11
CA SER A 181 0.35 15.70 4.91
C SER A 181 -0.06 14.56 4.00
N VAL A 182 -0.75 14.88 2.96
CA VAL A 182 -0.88 13.98 1.82
C VAL A 182 0.53 13.75 1.29
N THR A 183 0.92 12.51 1.26
CA THR A 183 2.30 12.08 1.04
C THR A 183 2.97 12.81 -0.12
N LYS A 184 4.17 13.22 0.15
CA LYS A 184 5.05 14.18 -0.49
C LYS A 184 5.31 14.02 -2.00
N TYR A 185 4.88 12.92 -2.66
CA TYR A 185 5.35 12.58 -3.98
C TYR A 185 4.31 12.61 -5.12
N SER A 186 3.03 12.42 -4.86
CA SER A 186 2.02 12.44 -5.93
C SER A 186 1.13 13.69 -5.93
N TRP A 187 0.86 14.25 -4.76
CA TRP A 187 -0.12 15.33 -4.61
C TRP A 187 0.38 16.72 -4.93
N ARG A 188 1.66 17.00 -4.74
CA ARG A 188 2.26 18.27 -5.17
C ARG A 188 2.19 18.45 -6.67
N ASP A 189 2.39 17.36 -7.40
CA ASP A 189 2.33 17.37 -8.85
C ASP A 189 0.89 17.45 -9.34
N ILE A 190 -0.04 16.79 -8.66
CA ILE A 190 -1.47 16.85 -8.94
C ILE A 190 -2.02 18.26 -8.67
N HIS A 191 -1.73 18.85 -7.52
CA HIS A 191 -2.13 20.22 -7.19
C HIS A 191 -1.60 21.26 -8.16
N SER A 192 -0.37 21.09 -8.65
CA SER A 192 0.24 22.05 -9.57
C SER A 192 -0.18 21.87 -11.02
N GLN A 193 -0.59 20.66 -11.42
CA GLN A 193 -0.83 20.33 -12.83
C GLN A 193 -2.31 20.27 -13.22
N ILE A 194 -3.20 19.78 -12.34
CA ILE A 194 -4.61 19.57 -12.70
C ILE A 194 -5.62 20.33 -11.84
N GLY A 195 -5.14 21.15 -10.89
CA GLY A 195 -6.00 22.07 -10.15
C GLY A 195 -7.12 21.39 -9.37
N TYR A 196 -6.78 20.42 -8.50
CA TYR A 196 -7.71 20.04 -7.44
C TYR A 196 -7.90 21.24 -6.52
N ASN A 197 -9.04 21.90 -6.66
CA ASN A 197 -9.25 23.23 -6.09
C ASN A 197 -9.85 23.15 -4.70
N LYS A 198 -10.31 21.95 -4.30
CA LYS A 198 -11.00 21.81 -3.02
C LYS A 198 -10.49 20.61 -2.24
N LEU A 199 -10.12 20.89 -1.00
CA LEU A 199 -9.77 19.92 0.00
C LEU A 199 -10.85 19.90 1.07
N VAL A 200 -11.42 18.73 1.35
CA VAL A 200 -12.37 18.52 2.45
C VAL A 200 -11.75 17.49 3.39
N ILE A 201 -11.65 17.85 4.67
CA ILE A 201 -11.10 16.96 5.68
C ILE A 201 -12.17 16.74 6.74
N THR A 202 -12.43 15.48 7.04
CA THR A 202 -13.45 15.08 8.03
C THR A 202 -12.89 14.08 9.00
N SER A 203 -13.41 14.06 10.22
CA SER A 203 -13.12 13.05 11.23
C SER A 203 -14.35 12.22 11.50
N SER A 204 -14.17 10.90 11.66
CA SER A 204 -15.25 10.01 12.06
C SER A 204 -15.68 10.22 13.52
N ASP A 205 -14.80 10.82 14.33
CA ASP A 205 -15.08 11.17 15.73
C ASP A 205 -14.25 12.39 16.16
N GLU A 206 -14.87 13.57 16.14
CA GLU A 206 -14.23 14.81 16.54
C GLU A 206 -13.94 14.89 18.05
N SER A 207 -14.57 14.06 18.87
CA SER A 207 -14.24 13.96 20.29
C SER A 207 -12.89 13.28 20.53
N VAL A 208 -12.40 12.50 19.55
CA VAL A 208 -11.08 11.83 19.58
C VAL A 208 -10.05 12.64 18.78
N ALA A 209 -10.38 12.97 17.53
CA ALA A 209 -9.51 13.68 16.60
C ALA A 209 -10.28 14.80 15.93
N LYS A 210 -10.04 16.04 16.37
CA LYS A 210 -10.69 17.23 15.80
C LYS A 210 -9.84 17.76 14.63
N VAL A 211 -10.49 18.10 13.54
CA VAL A 211 -9.83 18.65 12.34
C VAL A 211 -10.27 20.09 12.15
N ASP A 212 -9.31 20.99 11.86
CA ASP A 212 -9.61 22.37 11.51
C ASP A 212 -9.60 22.62 9.98
N SER A 213 -9.92 23.85 9.58
CA SER A 213 -9.97 24.26 8.17
C SER A 213 -8.61 24.22 7.46
N ASP A 214 -7.52 24.21 8.21
CA ASP A 214 -6.15 24.18 7.67
C ASP A 214 -5.60 22.75 7.57
N GLY A 215 -6.42 21.75 7.93
CA GLY A 215 -6.06 20.34 7.89
C GLY A 215 -5.17 19.90 9.06
N ILE A 216 -5.16 20.67 10.13
CA ILE A 216 -4.47 20.30 11.36
C ILE A 216 -5.40 19.40 12.17
N VAL A 217 -4.94 18.20 12.45
CA VAL A 217 -5.63 17.26 13.34
C VAL A 217 -5.14 17.44 14.76
N THR A 218 -6.04 17.71 15.67
CA THR A 218 -5.77 17.86 17.11
C THR A 218 -6.31 16.63 17.85
N ALA A 219 -5.48 16.00 18.66
CA ALA A 219 -5.88 14.92 19.55
C ALA A 219 -6.76 15.49 20.69
N ALA A 220 -8.07 15.37 20.54
CA ALA A 220 -9.09 15.98 21.43
C ALA A 220 -9.48 15.05 22.59
N GLY A 221 -9.42 13.74 22.43
CA GLY A 221 -9.77 12.75 23.45
C GLY A 221 -9.16 11.38 23.15
N ARG A 222 -9.11 10.52 24.15
CA ARG A 222 -8.58 9.17 24.01
C ARG A 222 -9.51 8.31 23.16
N GLY A 223 -8.94 7.57 22.22
CA GLY A 223 -9.70 6.65 21.36
C GLY A 223 -9.03 6.45 20.01
N SER A 224 -9.81 6.03 19.06
CA SER A 224 -9.40 5.93 17.66
C SER A 224 -10.45 6.59 16.77
N ALA A 225 -9.99 7.37 15.81
CA ALA A 225 -10.82 8.00 14.80
C ALA A 225 -10.19 7.81 13.42
N ARG A 226 -11.02 7.80 12.38
CA ARG A 226 -10.55 7.86 10.99
C ARG A 226 -10.72 9.28 10.48
N VAL A 227 -9.63 9.84 10.00
CA VAL A 227 -9.62 11.12 9.29
C VAL A 227 -9.61 10.83 7.80
N THR A 228 -10.59 11.36 7.08
CA THR A 228 -10.70 11.27 5.63
C THR A 228 -10.31 12.61 5.03
N VAL A 229 -9.35 12.59 4.11
CA VAL A 229 -8.93 13.73 3.31
C VAL A 229 -9.45 13.53 1.90
N THR A 230 -10.40 14.33 1.47
CA THR A 230 -11.03 14.25 0.15
C THR A 230 -10.55 15.41 -0.71
N TYR A 231 -9.95 15.10 -1.85
CA TYR A 231 -9.62 16.05 -2.90
C TYR A 231 -10.72 16.05 -3.94
N ILE A 232 -11.23 17.21 -4.29
CA ILE A 232 -12.28 17.35 -5.28
C ILE A 232 -11.73 18.15 -6.47
N ASN A 233 -11.78 17.53 -7.65
CA ASN A 233 -11.55 18.22 -8.91
C ASN A 233 -12.84 18.94 -9.29
N GLU A 234 -12.89 20.26 -9.12
CA GLU A 234 -14.10 21.05 -9.38
C GLU A 234 -14.48 21.08 -10.87
N THR A 235 -13.54 20.78 -11.77
CA THR A 235 -13.81 20.74 -13.21
C THR A 235 -14.48 19.43 -13.64
N THR A 236 -14.03 18.29 -13.09
CA THR A 236 -14.52 16.96 -13.45
C THR A 236 -15.51 16.39 -12.44
N GLY A 237 -15.59 16.96 -11.24
CA GLY A 237 -16.36 16.44 -10.11
C GLY A 237 -15.79 15.16 -9.51
N LYS A 238 -14.59 14.73 -9.91
CA LYS A 238 -13.95 13.54 -9.36
C LYS A 238 -13.42 13.79 -7.96
N GLU A 239 -13.59 12.78 -7.13
CA GLU A 239 -13.15 12.79 -5.74
C GLU A 239 -12.10 11.71 -5.52
N LEU A 240 -11.06 12.06 -4.76
CA LEU A 240 -9.98 11.19 -4.38
C LEU A 240 -9.77 11.23 -2.88
N GLU A 241 -9.89 10.08 -2.23
CA GLU A 241 -9.87 9.99 -0.77
C GLU A 241 -8.55 9.41 -0.27
N TYR A 242 -8.07 9.99 0.83
CA TYR A 242 -7.00 9.49 1.67
C TYR A 242 -7.48 9.26 3.08
N LEU A 243 -7.16 8.10 3.63
CA LEU A 243 -7.58 7.71 4.96
C LEU A 243 -6.40 7.74 5.92
N TYR A 244 -6.63 8.24 7.12
CA TYR A 244 -5.71 8.18 8.26
C TYR A 244 -6.42 7.57 9.46
N ASP A 245 -5.87 6.48 9.98
CA ASP A 245 -6.29 5.92 11.27
C ASP A 245 -5.49 6.64 12.38
N VAL A 246 -6.17 7.47 13.14
CA VAL A 246 -5.60 8.25 14.23
C VAL A 246 -5.92 7.55 15.54
N THR A 247 -4.90 7.23 16.34
CA THR A 247 -5.06 6.69 17.68
C THR A 247 -4.52 7.70 18.68
N VAL A 248 -5.37 8.13 19.61
CA VAL A 248 -5.01 9.04 20.67
C VAL A 248 -4.82 8.28 21.97
N THR A 249 -3.66 8.46 22.58
CA THR A 249 -3.27 7.85 23.85
C THR A 249 -2.98 8.92 24.89
N PHE A 250 -2.89 8.52 26.15
CA PHE A 250 -2.45 9.39 27.22
C PHE A 250 -1.00 9.06 27.59
N THR A 251 -0.19 10.11 27.85
CA THR A 251 1.11 9.95 28.51
C THR A 251 0.90 9.38 29.93
N ARG A 252 1.98 8.86 30.54
CA ARG A 252 1.92 8.35 31.92
C ARG A 252 1.37 9.41 32.90
N TRP A 253 1.78 10.67 32.76
CA TRP A 253 1.31 11.78 33.58
C TRP A 253 -0.15 12.11 33.35
N GLN A 254 -0.58 12.10 32.12
CA GLN A 254 -1.97 12.28 31.74
C GLN A 254 -2.83 11.19 32.37
N TRP A 255 -2.41 9.94 32.37
CA TRP A 255 -3.09 8.83 33.03
C TRP A 255 -3.26 9.08 34.54
N ILE A 256 -2.19 9.55 35.21
CA ILE A 256 -2.23 9.84 36.66
C ILE A 256 -3.23 10.96 36.93
N ILE A 257 -3.17 12.05 36.18
CA ILE A 257 -4.11 13.18 36.33
C ILE A 257 -5.55 12.71 36.09
N TRP A 258 -5.79 11.93 35.03
CA TRP A 258 -7.12 11.44 34.73
C TRP A 258 -7.65 10.49 35.83
N TYR A 259 -6.82 9.60 36.32
CA TYR A 259 -7.22 8.59 37.32
C TYR A 259 -7.37 9.18 38.73
N VAL A 260 -6.45 10.05 39.12
CA VAL A 260 -6.42 10.61 40.49
C VAL A 260 -7.37 11.80 40.65
N PHE A 261 -7.51 12.62 39.60
CA PHE A 261 -8.30 13.86 39.64
C PHE A 261 -9.55 13.80 38.77
N PHE A 262 -9.97 12.62 38.32
CA PHE A 262 -11.14 12.40 37.46
C PHE A 262 -11.20 13.32 36.25
N GLY A 263 -10.03 13.69 35.70
CA GLY A 263 -9.94 14.64 34.60
C GLY A 263 -10.20 16.11 34.96
N PHE A 264 -10.46 16.43 36.23
CA PHE A 264 -10.82 17.79 36.65
C PHE A 264 -9.76 18.86 36.35
N LEU A 265 -8.49 18.44 36.18
CA LEU A 265 -7.38 19.35 35.85
C LEU A 265 -7.09 19.43 34.33
N TRP A 266 -7.96 18.94 33.51
CA TRP A 266 -7.78 18.96 32.04
C TRP A 266 -8.29 20.25 31.37
N TYR A 267 -8.98 21.10 32.07
CA TYR A 267 -9.59 22.32 31.54
C TYR A 267 -8.68 23.53 31.70
#